data_5a258cc4a5e49a72251dae540f30500d
#
_entry.id   5a258cc4a5e49a72251dae540f30500d
#
_cell.length_a   1.000
_cell.length_b   1.000
_cell.length_c   1.000
_cell.angle_alpha   90.00
_cell.angle_beta   90.00
_cell.angle_gamma   90.00
#
_symmetry.space_group_name_H-M   'P 1'
#
loop_
_entity.id
_entity.type
_entity.pdbx_description
1 polymer ?
#
loop_
_entity_poly.entity_id
_entity_poly.type
_entity_poly.pdbx_seq_one_letter_code
_entity_poly.pdbx_strand_id
1 'polypeptide(L)'
;MGSSRGSLFSCFFAFFVEELPMLTLKNLTKKYPTGDLALKGITLSIPKGEILALIGPSGAGKSTLIRCINRLVEPSGGQILLDGIDIVSLGTEDLRKMRRRLGMIFQEYALVERLSVMENVLSGRLGYVSFWQSWQRRFPQADVTEAFRLLDRVGLSQFVDKRADALSGGQRQRVGIARALMQNPQVLLVDEPTASLDPKTSRQIMRLLTELAQERGLTVIINIHDVPLAQMFAQRIVGLRLGEVVYDGPPDGLTAAMLTSIYGDEDWSTMPATQGLRPHREDLLASEVSS
;
A
#
# COMPACT_ATOMS: atom_id res chain seq x y z
N MET A 1 30.03 -63.68 -13.93
CA MET A 1 30.37 -62.82 -12.80
C MET A 1 30.56 -61.41 -13.39
N GLY A 2 29.59 -60.48 -13.21
CA GLY A 2 29.65 -59.15 -13.79
C GLY A 2 28.44 -58.37 -13.32
N SER A 3 28.60 -57.68 -12.18
CA SER A 3 27.59 -56.87 -11.53
C SER A 3 27.40 -55.56 -12.28
N SER A 4 26.24 -55.32 -12.88
CA SER A 4 25.83 -54.04 -13.42
C SER A 4 25.13 -53.20 -12.34
N ARG A 5 25.76 -52.15 -11.88
CA ARG A 5 25.17 -51.10 -11.02
C ARG A 5 24.33 -50.18 -11.89
N GLY A 6 23.03 -50.31 -11.78
CA GLY A 6 22.10 -49.32 -12.33
C GLY A 6 22.17 -48.04 -11.51
N SER A 7 22.54 -46.93 -12.18
CA SER A 7 22.48 -45.59 -11.67
C SER A 7 21.04 -45.09 -11.75
N LEU A 8 20.38 -44.98 -10.60
CA LEU A 8 19.08 -44.29 -10.46
C LEU A 8 19.35 -42.80 -10.50
N PHE A 9 19.15 -42.21 -11.68
CA PHE A 9 18.99 -40.75 -11.82
C PHE A 9 17.67 -40.33 -11.19
N SER A 10 17.76 -39.90 -9.94
CA SER A 10 16.66 -39.24 -9.26
C SER A 10 16.48 -37.86 -9.88
N CYS A 11 15.56 -37.74 -10.82
CA CYS A 11 15.07 -36.45 -11.33
C CYS A 11 14.31 -35.75 -10.20
N PHE A 12 14.97 -34.86 -9.48
CA PHE A 12 14.32 -33.89 -8.61
C PHE A 12 13.61 -32.90 -9.51
N PHE A 13 12.36 -33.16 -9.84
CA PHE A 13 11.43 -32.17 -10.37
C PHE A 13 11.10 -31.22 -9.22
N ALA A 14 11.87 -30.13 -9.08
CA ALA A 14 11.47 -29.00 -8.28
C ALA A 14 10.22 -28.42 -8.95
N PHE A 15 9.04 -28.76 -8.47
CA PHE A 15 7.84 -28.03 -8.73
C PHE A 15 8.05 -26.60 -8.19
N PHE A 16 8.42 -25.67 -9.04
CA PHE A 16 8.24 -24.25 -8.79
C PHE A 16 6.72 -24.05 -8.69
N VAL A 17 6.20 -24.09 -7.49
CA VAL A 17 4.87 -23.53 -7.23
C VAL A 17 5.05 -22.02 -7.43
N GLU A 18 4.68 -21.54 -8.61
CA GLU A 18 4.58 -20.10 -8.87
C GLU A 18 3.52 -19.57 -7.90
N GLU A 19 3.96 -18.94 -6.80
CA GLU A 19 3.03 -18.33 -5.85
C GLU A 19 2.22 -17.29 -6.64
N LEU A 20 0.91 -17.46 -6.64
CA LEU A 20 0.00 -16.49 -7.28
C LEU A 20 0.27 -15.10 -6.70
N PRO A 21 0.37 -14.08 -7.57
CA PRO A 21 0.55 -12.71 -7.10
C PRO A 21 -0.62 -12.30 -6.21
N MET A 22 -0.34 -11.49 -5.18
CA MET A 22 -1.36 -11.00 -4.25
C MET A 22 -2.43 -10.19 -4.99
N LEU A 23 -1.99 -9.33 -5.94
CA LEU A 23 -2.88 -8.50 -6.73
C LEU A 23 -2.47 -8.55 -8.20
N THR A 24 -3.45 -8.81 -9.09
CA THR A 24 -3.25 -8.74 -10.55
C THR A 24 -4.30 -7.86 -11.17
N LEU A 25 -3.87 -6.89 -11.94
CA LEU A 25 -4.71 -6.05 -12.79
C LEU A 25 -4.57 -6.53 -14.23
N LYS A 26 -5.69 -6.78 -14.90
CA LYS A 26 -5.69 -7.22 -16.31
C LYS A 26 -6.49 -6.26 -17.16
N ASN A 27 -5.80 -5.52 -18.03
CA ASN A 27 -6.39 -4.59 -18.99
C ASN A 27 -7.42 -3.64 -18.34
N LEU A 28 -7.08 -3.09 -17.17
CA LEU A 28 -7.97 -2.28 -16.36
C LEU A 28 -8.19 -0.92 -17.02
N THR A 29 -9.45 -0.57 -17.28
CA THR A 29 -9.83 0.69 -17.90
C THR A 29 -10.79 1.47 -17.00
N LYS A 30 -10.70 2.81 -17.08
CA LYS A 30 -11.67 3.71 -16.45
C LYS A 30 -11.96 4.90 -17.33
N LYS A 31 -13.21 5.02 -17.74
CA LYS A 31 -13.76 6.19 -18.42
C LYS A 31 -14.79 6.86 -17.51
N TYR A 32 -14.65 8.15 -17.28
CA TYR A 32 -15.64 8.94 -16.54
C TYR A 32 -16.80 9.41 -17.43
N PRO A 33 -17.96 9.77 -16.86
CA PRO A 33 -19.10 10.29 -17.62
C PRO A 33 -18.78 11.55 -18.44
N THR A 34 -17.77 12.32 -18.02
CA THR A 34 -17.22 13.49 -18.75
C THR A 34 -16.59 13.11 -20.09
N GLY A 35 -16.34 11.83 -20.35
CA GLY A 35 -15.63 11.31 -21.52
C GLY A 35 -14.14 11.04 -21.26
N ASP A 36 -13.58 11.52 -20.15
CA ASP A 36 -12.17 11.38 -19.80
C ASP A 36 -11.79 9.93 -19.55
N LEU A 37 -10.78 9.44 -20.24
CA LEU A 37 -10.23 8.10 -20.10
C LEU A 37 -9.05 8.13 -19.12
N ALA A 38 -9.33 7.90 -17.84
CA ALA A 38 -8.34 8.01 -16.76
C ALA A 38 -7.42 6.77 -16.67
N LEU A 39 -7.86 5.59 -17.09
CA LEU A 39 -7.04 4.37 -17.18
C LEU A 39 -7.27 3.72 -18.55
N LYS A 40 -6.18 3.35 -19.24
CA LYS A 40 -6.16 2.89 -20.62
C LYS A 40 -5.59 1.48 -20.76
N GLY A 41 -6.11 0.51 -19.99
CA GLY A 41 -5.70 -0.88 -20.11
C GLY A 41 -4.50 -1.23 -19.22
N ILE A 42 -4.50 -0.77 -17.95
CA ILE A 42 -3.43 -1.07 -17.00
C ILE A 42 -3.38 -2.57 -16.74
N THR A 43 -2.20 -3.17 -16.95
CA THR A 43 -1.90 -4.56 -16.63
C THR A 43 -0.68 -4.59 -15.72
N LEU A 44 -0.85 -5.08 -14.48
CA LEU A 44 0.19 -5.16 -13.44
C LEU A 44 -0.01 -6.43 -12.63
N SER A 45 1.09 -7.04 -12.23
CA SER A 45 1.12 -8.16 -11.29
C SER A 45 1.97 -7.77 -10.08
N ILE A 46 1.41 -7.86 -8.89
CA ILE A 46 2.05 -7.39 -7.64
C ILE A 46 2.16 -8.58 -6.68
N PRO A 47 3.40 -9.05 -6.42
CA PRO A 47 3.67 -10.13 -5.49
C PRO A 47 3.22 -9.83 -4.06
N LYS A 48 3.08 -10.87 -3.26
CA LYS A 48 2.82 -10.74 -1.84
C LYS A 48 4.01 -10.10 -1.12
N GLY A 49 3.72 -9.12 -0.25
CA GLY A 49 4.74 -8.45 0.56
C GLY A 49 5.55 -7.39 -0.18
N GLU A 50 5.27 -7.11 -1.46
CA GLU A 50 5.94 -6.07 -2.22
C GLU A 50 5.44 -4.68 -1.84
N ILE A 51 6.37 -3.72 -1.72
CA ILE A 51 6.09 -2.29 -1.55
C ILE A 51 6.31 -1.60 -2.89
N LEU A 52 5.21 -1.24 -3.57
CA LEU A 52 5.18 -0.63 -4.88
C LEU A 52 4.79 0.85 -4.77
N ALA A 53 5.58 1.74 -5.38
CA ALA A 53 5.24 3.15 -5.53
C ALA A 53 4.65 3.45 -6.91
N LEU A 54 3.55 4.20 -6.94
CA LEU A 54 3.00 4.81 -8.15
C LEU A 54 3.47 6.25 -8.23
N ILE A 55 4.14 6.61 -9.32
CA ILE A 55 4.59 7.97 -9.61
C ILE A 55 4.00 8.49 -10.91
N GLY A 56 4.07 9.79 -11.14
CA GLY A 56 3.63 10.45 -12.38
C GLY A 56 2.95 11.79 -12.11
N PRO A 57 2.72 12.61 -13.14
CA PRO A 57 2.12 13.92 -13.01
C PRO A 57 0.69 13.89 -12.45
N SER A 58 0.20 15.05 -12.03
CA SER A 58 -1.21 15.21 -11.67
C SER A 58 -2.09 14.82 -12.86
N GLY A 59 -3.18 14.09 -12.59
CA GLY A 59 -4.05 13.58 -13.66
C GLY A 59 -3.56 12.33 -14.39
N ALA A 60 -2.40 11.75 -14.07
CA ALA A 60 -1.89 10.54 -14.70
C ALA A 60 -2.74 9.28 -14.45
N GLY A 61 -3.69 9.30 -13.51
CA GLY A 61 -4.57 8.19 -13.18
C GLY A 61 -4.24 7.43 -11.89
N LYS A 62 -3.20 7.84 -11.13
CA LYS A 62 -2.71 7.15 -9.92
C LYS A 62 -3.79 6.94 -8.85
N SER A 63 -4.43 8.01 -8.38
CA SER A 63 -5.51 7.91 -7.38
C SER A 63 -6.74 7.19 -7.94
N THR A 64 -7.03 7.32 -9.24
CA THR A 64 -8.08 6.55 -9.91
C THR A 64 -7.77 5.06 -9.87
N LEU A 65 -6.51 4.66 -10.14
CA LEU A 65 -6.06 3.27 -10.07
C LEU A 65 -6.27 2.68 -8.68
N ILE A 66 -5.78 3.35 -7.62
CA ILE A 66 -5.96 2.94 -6.23
C ILE A 66 -7.44 2.81 -5.86
N ARG A 67 -8.28 3.78 -6.26
CA ARG A 67 -9.72 3.76 -5.98
C ARG A 67 -10.46 2.68 -6.78
N CYS A 68 -10.00 2.33 -7.98
CA CYS A 68 -10.53 1.18 -8.73
C CYS A 68 -10.17 -0.14 -8.05
N ILE A 69 -8.95 -0.31 -7.55
CA ILE A 69 -8.53 -1.54 -6.84
C ILE A 69 -9.44 -1.79 -5.63
N ASN A 70 -9.83 -0.77 -4.88
CA ASN A 70 -10.78 -0.90 -3.77
C ASN A 70 -12.25 -0.83 -4.19
N ARG A 71 -12.52 -0.69 -5.50
CA ARG A 71 -13.88 -0.45 -6.06
C ARG A 71 -14.64 0.70 -5.38
N LEU A 72 -13.92 1.71 -4.89
CA LEU A 72 -14.53 3.02 -4.55
C LEU A 72 -14.93 3.77 -5.81
N VAL A 73 -14.21 3.50 -6.90
CA VAL A 73 -14.56 3.91 -8.27
C VAL A 73 -14.69 2.62 -9.08
N GLU A 74 -15.87 2.39 -9.66
CA GLU A 74 -16.09 1.22 -10.51
C GLU A 74 -15.25 1.32 -11.79
N PRO A 75 -14.44 0.30 -12.13
CA PRO A 75 -13.75 0.25 -13.42
C PRO A 75 -14.75 0.19 -14.56
N SER A 76 -14.35 0.65 -15.75
CA SER A 76 -15.16 0.55 -16.96
C SER A 76 -14.95 -0.76 -17.71
N GLY A 77 -13.83 -1.44 -17.44
CA GLY A 77 -13.50 -2.75 -18.02
C GLY A 77 -12.22 -3.31 -17.42
N GLY A 78 -11.90 -4.55 -17.78
CA GLY A 78 -10.78 -5.29 -17.23
C GLY A 78 -11.12 -6.07 -15.98
N GLN A 79 -10.10 -6.65 -15.33
CA GLN A 79 -10.24 -7.48 -14.13
C GLN A 79 -9.28 -7.01 -13.03
N ILE A 80 -9.69 -7.21 -11.79
CA ILE A 80 -8.86 -6.98 -10.60
C ILE A 80 -8.92 -8.27 -9.78
N LEU A 81 -7.83 -9.04 -9.82
CA LEU A 81 -7.73 -10.31 -9.11
C LEU A 81 -6.97 -10.07 -7.78
N LEU A 82 -7.66 -10.29 -6.67
CA LEU A 82 -7.04 -10.31 -5.34
C LEU A 82 -6.93 -11.76 -4.90
N ASP A 83 -5.69 -12.26 -4.83
CA ASP A 83 -5.43 -13.68 -4.48
C ASP A 83 -6.22 -14.65 -5.41
N GLY A 84 -6.21 -14.35 -6.72
CA GLY A 84 -6.91 -15.10 -7.74
C GLY A 84 -8.42 -14.84 -7.87
N ILE A 85 -9.05 -14.10 -6.96
CA ILE A 85 -10.48 -13.80 -6.97
C ILE A 85 -10.73 -12.47 -7.68
N ASP A 86 -11.52 -12.49 -8.76
CA ASP A 86 -11.90 -11.26 -9.48
C ASP A 86 -12.92 -10.44 -8.67
N ILE A 87 -12.42 -9.35 -8.07
CA ILE A 87 -13.26 -8.49 -7.24
C ILE A 87 -14.22 -7.60 -8.05
N VAL A 88 -14.03 -7.45 -9.37
CA VAL A 88 -14.93 -6.66 -10.23
C VAL A 88 -16.27 -7.38 -10.40
N SER A 89 -16.25 -8.72 -10.46
CA SER A 89 -17.44 -9.55 -10.64
C SER A 89 -18.27 -9.75 -9.36
N LEU A 90 -17.73 -9.37 -8.18
CA LEU A 90 -18.39 -9.63 -6.90
C LEU A 90 -19.61 -8.73 -6.67
N GLY A 91 -20.67 -9.34 -6.13
CA GLY A 91 -21.82 -8.62 -5.58
C GLY A 91 -21.48 -7.87 -4.30
N THR A 92 -22.40 -7.04 -3.83
CA THR A 92 -22.19 -6.10 -2.71
C THR A 92 -21.72 -6.78 -1.42
N GLU A 93 -22.29 -7.93 -1.09
CA GLU A 93 -21.95 -8.62 0.17
C GLU A 93 -20.53 -9.21 0.13
N ASP A 94 -20.18 -9.90 -0.95
CA ASP A 94 -18.87 -10.51 -1.08
C ASP A 94 -17.77 -9.45 -1.30
N LEU A 95 -18.09 -8.37 -2.01
CA LEU A 95 -17.21 -7.21 -2.11
C LEU A 95 -16.92 -6.59 -0.73
N ARG A 96 -17.95 -6.49 0.15
CA ARG A 96 -17.75 -6.03 1.53
C ARG A 96 -16.79 -6.92 2.31
N LYS A 97 -16.87 -8.25 2.13
CA LYS A 97 -15.93 -9.21 2.73
C LYS A 97 -14.51 -9.03 2.14
N MET A 98 -14.39 -8.86 0.82
CA MET A 98 -13.11 -8.65 0.16
C MET A 98 -12.46 -7.34 0.57
N ARG A 99 -13.22 -6.25 0.73
CA ARG A 99 -12.72 -4.97 1.24
C ARG A 99 -12.11 -5.04 2.63
N ARG A 100 -12.44 -6.05 3.45
CA ARG A 100 -11.74 -6.29 4.73
C ARG A 100 -10.27 -6.65 4.54
N ARG A 101 -9.91 -7.23 3.39
CA ARG A 101 -8.53 -7.58 3.02
C ARG A 101 -7.75 -6.40 2.43
N LEU A 102 -8.42 -5.29 2.12
CA LEU A 102 -7.86 -4.07 1.50
C LEU A 102 -7.93 -2.91 2.50
N GLY A 103 -6.84 -2.59 3.17
CA GLY A 103 -6.73 -1.38 3.98
C GLY A 103 -6.53 -0.15 3.08
N MET A 104 -7.08 1.00 3.47
CA MET A 104 -6.90 2.24 2.70
C MET A 104 -6.51 3.40 3.60
N ILE A 105 -5.46 4.11 3.20
CA ILE A 105 -5.00 5.37 3.79
C ILE A 105 -5.27 6.46 2.77
N PHE A 106 -6.02 7.47 3.15
CA PHE A 106 -6.47 8.56 2.29
C PHE A 106 -5.59 9.80 2.47
N GLN A 107 -5.48 10.61 1.43
CA GLN A 107 -4.77 11.88 1.41
C GLN A 107 -5.25 12.86 2.50
N GLU A 108 -6.56 13.01 2.67
CA GLU A 108 -7.19 13.90 3.67
C GLU A 108 -7.48 13.19 5.00
N TYR A 109 -6.69 12.15 5.36
CA TYR A 109 -6.84 11.34 6.58
C TYR A 109 -8.17 10.61 6.70
N ALA A 110 -9.28 11.15 6.18
CA ALA A 110 -10.65 10.65 6.27
C ALA A 110 -11.06 10.25 7.71
N LEU A 111 -10.59 10.99 8.71
CA LEU A 111 -10.96 10.80 10.11
C LEU A 111 -12.30 11.49 10.40
N VAL A 112 -13.04 10.94 11.35
CA VAL A 112 -14.20 11.62 11.92
C VAL A 112 -13.68 12.59 12.98
N GLU A 113 -13.64 13.88 12.66
CA GLU A 113 -12.98 14.92 13.45
C GLU A 113 -13.46 15.00 14.89
N ARG A 114 -14.76 14.82 15.13
CA ARG A 114 -15.39 14.92 16.45
C ARG A 114 -15.18 13.67 17.32
N LEU A 115 -14.73 12.55 16.74
CA LEU A 115 -14.42 11.34 17.49
C LEU A 115 -13.01 11.39 18.07
N SER A 116 -12.80 10.64 19.15
CA SER A 116 -11.49 10.44 19.74
C SER A 116 -10.56 9.65 18.80
N VAL A 117 -9.27 9.66 19.09
CA VAL A 117 -8.27 8.85 18.41
C VAL A 117 -8.62 7.37 18.50
N MET A 118 -8.98 6.88 19.70
CA MET A 118 -9.39 5.49 19.91
C MET A 118 -10.61 5.12 19.05
N GLU A 119 -11.65 5.96 19.04
CA GLU A 119 -12.86 5.70 18.26
C GLU A 119 -12.57 5.68 16.74
N ASN A 120 -11.70 6.56 16.26
CA ASN A 120 -11.26 6.55 14.86
C ASN A 120 -10.51 5.26 14.52
N VAL A 121 -9.60 4.77 15.35
CA VAL A 121 -8.90 3.51 15.13
C VAL A 121 -9.85 2.33 15.15
N LEU A 122 -10.73 2.24 16.16
CA LEU A 122 -11.73 1.17 16.28
C LEU A 122 -12.70 1.15 15.10
N SER A 123 -12.93 2.30 14.42
CA SER A 123 -13.75 2.34 13.20
C SER A 123 -13.24 1.43 12.09
N GLY A 124 -11.94 1.09 12.06
CA GLY A 124 -11.35 0.09 11.17
C GLY A 124 -11.97 -1.31 11.32
N ARG A 125 -12.63 -1.61 12.47
CA ARG A 125 -13.31 -2.90 12.72
C ARG A 125 -14.79 -2.90 12.37
N LEU A 126 -15.36 -1.79 11.88
CA LEU A 126 -16.79 -1.69 11.51
C LEU A 126 -17.22 -2.74 10.47
N GLY A 127 -16.29 -3.23 9.65
CA GLY A 127 -16.57 -4.31 8.71
C GLY A 127 -16.81 -5.66 9.38
N TYR A 128 -16.46 -5.85 10.64
CA TYR A 128 -16.47 -7.14 11.37
C TYR A 128 -17.52 -7.23 12.47
N VAL A 129 -18.03 -6.10 12.94
CA VAL A 129 -19.03 -6.01 13.99
C VAL A 129 -20.43 -5.84 13.41
N SER A 130 -21.45 -6.24 14.15
CA SER A 130 -22.85 -6.04 13.75
C SER A 130 -23.24 -4.56 13.85
N PHE A 131 -24.31 -4.19 13.14
CA PHE A 131 -24.84 -2.82 13.20
C PHE A 131 -25.13 -2.37 14.64
N TRP A 132 -25.75 -3.21 15.45
CA TRP A 132 -26.09 -2.90 16.84
C TRP A 132 -24.87 -2.72 17.74
N GLN A 133 -23.83 -3.54 17.57
CA GLN A 133 -22.57 -3.39 18.30
C GLN A 133 -21.87 -2.09 17.92
N SER A 134 -21.86 -1.77 16.62
CA SER A 134 -21.31 -0.52 16.11
C SER A 134 -22.06 0.71 16.66
N TRP A 135 -23.41 0.67 16.63
CA TRP A 135 -24.25 1.74 17.14
C TRP A 135 -24.03 1.99 18.63
N GLN A 136 -23.90 0.92 19.43
CA GLN A 136 -23.64 1.00 20.87
C GLN A 136 -22.16 1.25 21.19
N ARG A 137 -21.28 1.41 20.17
CA ARG A 137 -19.81 1.53 20.32
C ARG A 137 -19.21 0.39 21.17
N ARG A 138 -19.83 -0.79 21.13
CA ARG A 138 -19.37 -1.98 21.85
C ARG A 138 -18.48 -2.83 20.94
N PHE A 139 -17.18 -2.63 21.08
CA PHE A 139 -16.18 -3.45 20.40
C PHE A 139 -15.72 -4.61 21.31
N PRO A 140 -15.38 -5.78 20.74
CA PRO A 140 -14.75 -6.86 21.48
C PRO A 140 -13.48 -6.38 22.20
N GLN A 141 -13.23 -6.90 23.41
CA GLN A 141 -12.06 -6.51 24.20
C GLN A 141 -10.74 -6.75 23.43
N ALA A 142 -10.68 -7.81 22.60
CA ALA A 142 -9.53 -8.08 21.75
C ALA A 142 -9.26 -6.94 20.75
N ASP A 143 -10.33 -6.35 20.18
CA ASP A 143 -10.19 -5.22 19.24
C ASP A 143 -9.71 -3.96 19.97
N VAL A 144 -10.19 -3.73 21.20
CA VAL A 144 -9.74 -2.60 22.03
C VAL A 144 -8.24 -2.76 22.37
N THR A 145 -7.82 -3.96 22.76
CA THR A 145 -6.41 -4.26 23.06
C THR A 145 -5.52 -4.05 21.83
N GLU A 146 -5.96 -4.54 20.65
CA GLU A 146 -5.21 -4.32 19.41
C GLU A 146 -5.15 -2.84 19.02
N ALA A 147 -6.23 -2.07 19.26
CA ALA A 147 -6.22 -0.62 19.01
C ALA A 147 -5.19 0.11 19.89
N PHE A 148 -5.08 -0.25 21.18
CA PHE A 148 -4.03 0.29 22.06
C PHE A 148 -2.63 -0.08 21.57
N ARG A 149 -2.41 -1.34 21.15
CA ARG A 149 -1.13 -1.80 20.61
C ARG A 149 -0.74 -1.04 19.34
N LEU A 150 -1.69 -0.80 18.45
CA LEU A 150 -1.46 -0.02 17.24
C LEU A 150 -1.17 1.44 17.56
N LEU A 151 -1.90 2.05 18.49
CA LEU A 151 -1.67 3.43 18.92
C LEU A 151 -0.29 3.61 19.58
N ASP A 152 0.16 2.62 20.34
CA ASP A 152 1.51 2.60 20.89
C ASP A 152 2.55 2.53 19.75
N ARG A 153 2.38 1.61 18.80
CA ARG A 153 3.29 1.41 17.67
C ARG A 153 3.42 2.65 16.79
N VAL A 154 2.35 3.45 16.65
CA VAL A 154 2.40 4.73 15.91
C VAL A 154 2.77 5.93 16.79
N GLY A 155 3.07 5.73 18.08
CA GLY A 155 3.50 6.76 19.03
C GLY A 155 2.38 7.73 19.44
N LEU A 156 1.16 7.23 19.61
CA LEU A 156 -0.03 8.02 19.96
C LEU A 156 -0.72 7.55 21.25
N SER A 157 -0.08 6.71 22.07
CA SER A 157 -0.64 6.17 23.32
C SER A 157 -1.19 7.23 24.27
N GLN A 158 -0.54 8.39 24.33
CA GLN A 158 -0.93 9.51 25.20
C GLN A 158 -2.09 10.36 24.64
N PHE A 159 -2.57 10.06 23.42
CA PHE A 159 -3.60 10.83 22.73
C PHE A 159 -4.91 10.08 22.53
N VAL A 160 -5.09 8.92 23.15
CA VAL A 160 -6.21 7.98 22.92
C VAL A 160 -7.58 8.65 23.05
N ASP A 161 -7.77 9.51 24.03
CA ASP A 161 -9.04 10.22 24.31
C ASP A 161 -9.12 11.58 23.60
N LYS A 162 -8.03 12.03 22.95
CA LYS A 162 -8.02 13.31 22.27
C LYS A 162 -8.84 13.24 20.98
N ARG A 163 -9.59 14.31 20.69
CA ARG A 163 -10.36 14.39 19.44
C ARG A 163 -9.42 14.56 18.24
N ALA A 164 -9.84 14.01 17.11
CA ALA A 164 -9.02 14.04 15.88
C ALA A 164 -8.80 15.45 15.33
N ASP A 165 -9.74 16.38 15.50
CA ASP A 165 -9.62 17.80 15.09
C ASP A 165 -8.53 18.55 15.89
N ALA A 166 -8.19 18.10 17.10
CA ALA A 166 -7.17 18.69 17.94
C ALA A 166 -5.73 18.17 17.69
N LEU A 167 -5.55 17.31 16.69
CA LEU A 167 -4.27 16.71 16.33
C LEU A 167 -3.54 17.49 15.22
N SER A 168 -2.20 17.42 15.22
CA SER A 168 -1.39 17.90 14.08
C SER A 168 -1.61 17.00 12.83
N GLY A 169 -1.23 17.49 11.64
CA GLY A 169 -1.32 16.74 10.39
C GLY A 169 -0.63 15.38 10.45
N GLY A 170 0.62 15.33 10.95
CA GLY A 170 1.36 14.08 11.12
C GLY A 170 0.73 13.13 12.15
N GLN A 171 0.12 13.65 13.23
CA GLN A 171 -0.62 12.84 14.19
C GLN A 171 -1.90 12.26 13.55
N ARG A 172 -2.65 13.07 12.79
CA ARG A 172 -3.84 12.59 12.05
C ARG A 172 -3.46 11.50 11.06
N GLN A 173 -2.32 11.64 10.36
CA GLN A 173 -1.84 10.61 9.45
C GLN A 173 -1.54 9.29 10.17
N ARG A 174 -0.88 9.35 11.32
CA ARG A 174 -0.61 8.17 12.17
C ARG A 174 -1.90 7.49 12.65
N VAL A 175 -2.94 8.25 13.00
CA VAL A 175 -4.27 7.69 13.31
C VAL A 175 -4.86 6.99 12.09
N GLY A 176 -4.76 7.58 10.89
CA GLY A 176 -5.20 6.98 9.63
C GLY A 176 -4.51 5.65 9.33
N ILE A 177 -3.20 5.57 9.58
CA ILE A 177 -2.41 4.34 9.46
C ILE A 177 -2.91 3.29 10.46
N ALA A 178 -3.02 3.64 11.75
CA ALA A 178 -3.50 2.72 12.79
C ALA A 178 -4.90 2.19 12.46
N ARG A 179 -5.82 3.05 12.00
CA ARG A 179 -7.17 2.66 11.56
C ARG A 179 -7.15 1.68 10.39
N ALA A 180 -6.32 1.92 9.38
CA ALA A 180 -6.20 1.01 8.23
C ALA A 180 -5.65 -0.36 8.66
N LEU A 181 -4.65 -0.39 9.55
CA LEU A 181 -4.07 -1.62 10.09
C LEU A 181 -5.00 -2.35 11.06
N MET A 182 -5.88 -1.64 11.75
CA MET A 182 -6.90 -2.23 12.62
C MET A 182 -7.85 -3.15 11.85
N GLN A 183 -8.03 -2.92 10.55
CA GLN A 183 -8.79 -3.77 9.65
C GLN A 183 -8.13 -5.15 9.44
N ASN A 184 -6.86 -5.33 9.79
CA ASN A 184 -6.01 -6.50 9.52
C ASN A 184 -5.97 -6.86 8.02
N PRO A 185 -5.55 -5.93 7.15
CA PRO A 185 -5.55 -6.10 5.71
C PRO A 185 -4.43 -7.03 5.25
N GLN A 186 -4.50 -7.49 3.99
CA GLN A 186 -3.42 -8.17 3.28
C GLN A 186 -2.74 -7.22 2.28
N VAL A 187 -3.51 -6.27 1.75
CA VAL A 187 -3.02 -5.21 0.86
C VAL A 187 -3.34 -3.86 1.47
N LEU A 188 -2.38 -2.96 1.48
CA LEU A 188 -2.53 -1.59 1.93
C LEU A 188 -2.44 -0.64 0.73
N LEU A 189 -3.52 0.08 0.48
CA LEU A 189 -3.63 1.10 -0.56
C LEU A 189 -3.43 2.46 0.07
N VAL A 190 -2.46 3.23 -0.42
CA VAL A 190 -2.05 4.49 0.20
C VAL A 190 -2.08 5.59 -0.84
N ASP A 191 -3.00 6.54 -0.66
CA ASP A 191 -3.19 7.65 -1.60
C ASP A 191 -2.59 8.93 -0.99
N GLU A 192 -1.41 9.32 -1.46
CA GLU A 192 -0.65 10.53 -1.08
C GLU A 192 -0.47 10.75 0.43
N PRO A 193 0.20 9.84 1.15
CA PRO A 193 0.23 9.88 2.61
C PRO A 193 1.02 11.05 3.19
N THR A 194 1.71 11.83 2.37
CA THR A 194 2.65 12.89 2.78
C THR A 194 2.38 14.25 2.15
N ALA A 195 1.29 14.39 1.36
CA ALA A 195 1.03 15.60 0.55
C ALA A 195 0.94 16.91 1.34
N SER A 196 0.57 16.86 2.62
CA SER A 196 0.39 18.07 3.48
C SER A 196 1.37 18.11 4.65
N LEU A 197 2.50 17.39 4.56
CA LEU A 197 3.46 17.26 5.64
C LEU A 197 4.81 17.85 5.24
N ASP A 198 5.55 18.35 6.24
CA ASP A 198 6.92 18.77 6.03
C ASP A 198 7.85 17.58 5.67
N PRO A 199 9.01 17.82 5.03
CA PRO A 199 9.89 16.75 4.55
C PRO A 199 10.39 15.79 5.64
N LYS A 200 10.58 16.28 6.87
CA LYS A 200 11.02 15.45 8.01
C LYS A 200 9.91 14.51 8.44
N THR A 201 8.71 15.05 8.63
CA THR A 201 7.51 14.28 8.99
C THR A 201 7.15 13.29 7.89
N SER A 202 7.26 13.68 6.62
CA SER A 202 7.04 12.79 5.46
C SER A 202 7.93 11.56 5.51
N ARG A 203 9.24 11.72 5.72
CA ARG A 203 10.16 10.59 5.89
C ARG A 203 9.83 9.71 7.08
N GLN A 204 9.41 10.30 8.21
CA GLN A 204 9.00 9.53 9.39
C GLN A 204 7.74 8.70 9.13
N ILE A 205 6.75 9.26 8.44
CA ILE A 205 5.51 8.56 8.08
C ILE A 205 5.80 7.41 7.11
N MET A 206 6.65 7.66 6.10
CA MET A 206 7.01 6.62 5.14
C MET A 206 7.80 5.48 5.80
N ARG A 207 8.75 5.79 6.68
CA ARG A 207 9.50 4.80 7.46
C ARG A 207 8.55 3.96 8.31
N LEU A 208 7.68 4.60 9.11
CA LEU A 208 6.70 3.92 9.93
C LEU A 208 5.81 2.98 9.11
N LEU A 209 5.34 3.44 7.96
CA LEU A 209 4.47 2.67 7.08
C LEU A 209 5.19 1.45 6.50
N THR A 210 6.44 1.61 6.05
CA THR A 210 7.24 0.51 5.51
C THR A 210 7.63 -0.52 6.57
N GLU A 211 8.02 -0.07 7.78
CA GLU A 211 8.29 -0.96 8.92
C GLU A 211 7.06 -1.80 9.28
N LEU A 212 5.89 -1.16 9.44
CA LEU A 212 4.64 -1.86 9.76
C LEU A 212 4.19 -2.81 8.65
N ALA A 213 4.43 -2.45 7.39
CA ALA A 213 4.15 -3.30 6.25
C ALA A 213 5.04 -4.57 6.25
N GLN A 214 6.33 -4.41 6.49
CA GLN A 214 7.28 -5.53 6.59
C GLN A 214 6.98 -6.44 7.79
N GLU A 215 6.75 -5.86 8.98
CA GLU A 215 6.40 -6.62 10.19
C GLU A 215 5.17 -7.50 10.00
N ARG A 216 4.21 -7.07 9.19
CA ARG A 216 2.93 -7.76 8.96
C ARG A 216 2.88 -8.53 7.64
N GLY A 217 3.93 -8.48 6.83
CA GLY A 217 3.98 -9.10 5.49
C GLY A 217 2.93 -8.54 4.53
N LEU A 218 2.63 -7.23 4.61
CA LEU A 218 1.63 -6.58 3.77
C LEU A 218 2.17 -6.28 2.38
N THR A 219 1.35 -6.46 1.37
CA THR A 219 1.56 -5.85 0.05
C THR A 219 1.10 -4.40 0.10
N VAL A 220 1.91 -3.47 -0.38
CA VAL A 220 1.62 -2.04 -0.29
C VAL A 220 1.68 -1.37 -1.66
N ILE A 221 0.67 -0.59 -1.99
CA ILE A 221 0.65 0.26 -3.19
C ILE A 221 0.51 1.70 -2.73
N ILE A 222 1.52 2.53 -3.01
CA ILE A 222 1.60 3.90 -2.52
C ILE A 222 1.62 4.87 -3.69
N ASN A 223 0.65 5.76 -3.77
CA ASN A 223 0.73 6.93 -4.64
C ASN A 223 1.63 7.99 -3.99
N ILE A 224 2.72 8.35 -4.63
CA ILE A 224 3.73 9.30 -4.14
C ILE A 224 4.04 10.31 -5.23
N HIS A 225 4.02 11.62 -4.90
CA HIS A 225 4.46 12.68 -5.81
C HIS A 225 5.97 12.94 -5.70
N ASP A 226 6.55 12.73 -4.53
CA ASP A 226 7.97 12.93 -4.26
C ASP A 226 8.78 11.72 -4.77
N VAL A 227 9.47 11.90 -5.91
CA VAL A 227 10.26 10.83 -6.54
C VAL A 227 11.43 10.36 -5.66
N PRO A 228 12.25 11.23 -5.04
CA PRO A 228 13.24 10.84 -4.05
C PRO A 228 12.67 9.98 -2.93
N LEU A 229 11.49 10.32 -2.42
CA LEU A 229 10.83 9.55 -1.37
C LEU A 229 10.39 8.17 -1.88
N ALA A 230 9.86 8.09 -3.12
CA ALA A 230 9.52 6.82 -3.75
C ALA A 230 10.75 5.91 -3.92
N GLN A 231 11.88 6.46 -4.40
CA GLN A 231 13.14 5.72 -4.55
C GLN A 231 13.70 5.21 -3.22
N MET A 232 13.51 5.96 -2.13
CA MET A 232 14.03 5.61 -0.81
C MET A 232 13.28 4.44 -0.16
N PHE A 233 11.96 4.34 -0.37
CA PHE A 233 11.11 3.44 0.40
C PHE A 233 10.46 2.32 -0.40
N ALA A 234 10.35 2.44 -1.74
CA ALA A 234 9.73 1.41 -2.56
C ALA A 234 10.74 0.35 -3.03
N GLN A 235 10.25 -0.87 -3.25
CA GLN A 235 11.00 -1.97 -3.85
C GLN A 235 10.84 -1.96 -5.37
N ARG A 236 9.70 -1.44 -5.87
CA ARG A 236 9.37 -1.30 -7.28
C ARG A 236 8.63 0.01 -7.50
N ILE A 237 8.89 0.63 -8.62
CA ILE A 237 8.25 1.87 -9.03
C ILE A 237 7.50 1.64 -10.34
N VAL A 238 6.24 2.09 -10.39
CA VAL A 238 5.42 2.14 -11.59
C VAL A 238 5.14 3.59 -11.93
N GLY A 239 5.63 4.03 -13.08
CA GLY A 239 5.39 5.37 -13.64
C GLY A 239 4.15 5.38 -14.52
N LEU A 240 3.19 6.24 -14.18
CA LEU A 240 1.98 6.45 -14.95
C LEU A 240 2.01 7.79 -15.68
N ARG A 241 1.57 7.79 -16.96
CA ARG A 241 1.35 8.99 -17.75
C ARG A 241 0.09 8.82 -18.61
N LEU A 242 -0.81 9.77 -18.55
CA LEU A 242 -2.05 9.81 -19.33
C LEU A 242 -2.88 8.52 -19.28
N GLY A 243 -2.88 7.83 -18.13
CA GLY A 243 -3.64 6.60 -17.91
C GLY A 243 -2.93 5.32 -18.38
N GLU A 244 -1.67 5.39 -18.75
CA GLU A 244 -0.85 4.26 -19.22
C GLU A 244 0.38 4.06 -18.33
N VAL A 245 0.88 2.82 -18.25
CA VAL A 245 2.16 2.51 -17.60
C VAL A 245 3.28 2.82 -18.58
N VAL A 246 4.18 3.74 -18.22
CA VAL A 246 5.33 4.12 -19.03
C VAL A 246 6.67 3.67 -18.41
N TYR A 247 6.65 3.30 -17.13
CA TYR A 247 7.77 2.70 -16.42
C TYR A 247 7.27 1.63 -15.45
N ASP A 248 7.99 0.53 -15.36
CA ASP A 248 7.75 -0.53 -14.39
C ASP A 248 9.08 -1.22 -14.09
N GLY A 249 9.64 -0.97 -12.91
CA GLY A 249 10.97 -1.48 -12.58
C GLY A 249 11.47 -1.08 -11.20
N PRO A 250 12.72 -1.45 -10.87
CA PRO A 250 13.33 -1.13 -9.59
C PRO A 250 13.64 0.37 -9.47
N PRO A 251 13.72 0.92 -8.24
CA PRO A 251 14.04 2.34 -8.02
C PRO A 251 15.34 2.80 -8.69
N ASP A 252 16.36 1.95 -8.72
CA ASP A 252 17.67 2.24 -9.31
C ASP A 252 17.63 2.36 -10.85
N GLY A 253 16.60 1.79 -11.48
CA GLY A 253 16.36 1.89 -12.93
C GLY A 253 15.72 3.21 -13.38
N LEU A 254 15.30 4.06 -12.44
CA LEU A 254 14.61 5.32 -12.74
C LEU A 254 15.61 6.41 -13.09
N THR A 255 16.03 6.43 -14.36
CA THR A 255 16.97 7.42 -14.92
C THR A 255 16.29 8.76 -15.22
N ALA A 256 17.07 9.83 -15.44
CA ALA A 256 16.54 11.12 -15.88
C ALA A 256 15.70 10.99 -17.17
N ALA A 257 16.11 10.16 -18.12
CA ALA A 257 15.34 9.89 -19.34
C ALA A 257 14.00 9.23 -19.06
N MET A 258 13.92 8.31 -18.08
CA MET A 258 12.66 7.70 -17.65
C MET A 258 11.76 8.73 -16.94
N LEU A 259 12.34 9.60 -16.11
CA LEU A 259 11.59 10.69 -15.48
C LEU A 259 11.02 11.65 -16.51
N THR A 260 11.80 12.03 -17.54
CA THR A 260 11.29 12.83 -18.68
C THR A 260 10.16 12.11 -19.40
N SER A 261 10.23 10.79 -19.60
CA SER A 261 9.13 10.03 -20.22
C SER A 261 7.86 10.04 -19.37
N ILE A 262 7.98 10.05 -18.03
CA ILE A 262 6.87 10.06 -17.09
C ILE A 262 6.27 11.46 -16.96
N TYR A 263 7.10 12.47 -16.70
CA TYR A 263 6.65 13.82 -16.33
C TYR A 263 6.63 14.82 -17.49
N GLY A 264 7.31 14.53 -18.60
CA GLY A 264 7.50 15.45 -19.73
C GLY A 264 8.83 16.18 -19.64
N ASP A 265 8.91 17.34 -20.29
CA ASP A 265 10.16 18.11 -20.49
C ASP A 265 10.61 18.90 -19.24
N GLU A 266 10.39 18.39 -18.03
CA GLU A 266 11.01 18.92 -16.83
C GLU A 266 12.50 18.57 -16.79
N ASP A 267 13.35 19.51 -16.34
CA ASP A 267 14.80 19.27 -16.22
C ASP A 267 15.12 18.42 -14.98
N TRP A 268 15.33 17.14 -15.19
CA TRP A 268 15.71 16.16 -14.17
C TRP A 268 17.22 15.98 -14.00
N SER A 269 18.05 16.77 -14.72
CA SER A 269 19.52 16.65 -14.69
C SER A 269 20.14 17.00 -13.34
N THR A 270 19.43 17.76 -12.50
CA THR A 270 19.90 18.22 -11.18
C THR A 270 19.53 17.28 -10.02
N MET A 271 18.85 16.16 -10.27
CA MET A 271 18.60 15.18 -9.22
C MET A 271 19.93 14.56 -8.75
N PRO A 272 20.23 14.61 -7.43
CA PRO A 272 21.38 13.90 -6.91
C PRO A 272 21.21 12.41 -7.21
N ALA A 273 22.20 11.81 -7.86
CA ALA A 273 22.25 10.37 -8.02
C ALA A 273 22.10 9.75 -6.63
N THR A 274 21.07 8.96 -6.43
CA THR A 274 20.79 8.28 -5.15
C THR A 274 21.93 7.30 -4.90
N GLN A 275 22.96 7.73 -4.15
CA GLN A 275 23.94 6.80 -3.60
C GLN A 275 23.16 5.90 -2.65
N GLY A 276 23.14 4.60 -2.97
CA GLY A 276 22.36 3.59 -2.31
C GLY A 276 22.51 3.58 -0.79
N LEU A 277 21.56 4.14 -0.12
CA LEU A 277 21.28 3.88 1.29
C LEU A 277 20.25 2.73 1.36
N ARG A 278 20.66 1.54 0.93
CA ARG A 278 20.06 0.33 1.46
C ARG A 278 20.65 0.14 2.86
N PRO A 279 19.87 0.10 3.93
CA PRO A 279 20.39 -0.43 5.18
C PRO A 279 20.78 -1.89 4.89
N HIS A 280 22.08 -2.16 4.90
CA HIS A 280 22.58 -3.52 4.84
C HIS A 280 21.92 -4.29 6.01
N ARG A 281 21.45 -5.50 5.70
CA ARG A 281 20.89 -6.45 6.69
C ARG A 281 21.86 -6.74 7.85
N GLU A 282 23.13 -6.35 7.70
CA GLU A 282 24.19 -6.51 8.68
C GLU A 282 24.25 -5.39 9.72
N ASP A 283 23.77 -4.16 9.41
CA ASP A 283 23.78 -3.04 10.37
C ASP A 283 22.69 -3.17 11.45
N LEU A 284 21.64 -3.98 11.21
CA LEU A 284 20.60 -4.25 12.20
C LEU A 284 21.02 -5.30 13.23
N LEU A 285 22.04 -6.13 12.95
CA LEU A 285 22.55 -7.15 13.87
C LEU A 285 23.69 -6.62 14.77
N ALA A 286 24.31 -5.52 14.41
CA ALA A 286 25.41 -4.93 15.18
C ALA A 286 24.96 -4.07 16.37
N SER A 287 23.70 -3.62 16.40
CA SER A 287 23.16 -2.80 17.51
C SER A 287 22.63 -3.60 18.70
N GLU A 288 22.44 -4.92 18.56
CA GLU A 288 21.95 -5.80 19.66
C GLU A 288 23.06 -6.42 20.52
N VAL A 289 24.35 -6.17 20.20
CA VAL A 289 25.48 -6.76 20.97
C VAL A 289 26.17 -5.75 21.88
N SER A 290 25.67 -4.52 21.99
CA SER A 290 26.26 -3.47 22.85
C SER A 290 25.20 -2.79 23.72
N SER A 291 24.45 -3.58 24.48
CA SER A 291 23.64 -3.05 25.61
C SER A 291 23.61 -4.07 26.73
#